data_05fc9e9b8919718c710b5dd23ccc004c
#
_entry.id   05fc9e9b8919718c710b5dd23ccc004c
#
_cell.length_a   1.000
_cell.length_b   1.000
_cell.length_c   1.000
_cell.angle_alpha   90.00
_cell.angle_beta   90.00
_cell.angle_gamma   90.00
#
_symmetry.space_group_name_H-M   'P 1'
#
loop_
_entity.id
_entity.type
_entity.pdbx_description
1 polymer ?
#
loop_
_entity_poly.entity_id
_entity_poly.type
_entity_poly.pdbx_seq_one_letter_code
_entity_poly.pdbx_strand_id
1 'polypeptide(L)'
;MLLSTMSYEEIYREILKDIRDVKEYYDVAIKAKVCKSAQKSRIYPWRHFDFYTHPKSQNKYTYLTIIKKHAWWNNPEVTVFCEYEGERGKEIITMAPKKDIMTSKYKLVISVFQAHFFKRYYERFIKDEQVEQYKIALFLTRNAGALQLGSKIVSDNEQIKEDSECHNSGMLNLDGLCLGKISKDNPNIFIYK
;
A
#
# COMPACT_ATOMS: atom_id res chain seq x y z
N MET A 1 -15.87 -8.90 7.04
CA MET A 1 -15.73 -7.43 7.06
C MET A 1 -14.73 -7.05 8.13
N LEU A 2 -13.77 -6.18 7.79
CA LEU A 2 -12.83 -5.66 8.77
C LEU A 2 -13.57 -4.79 9.80
N LEU A 3 -13.37 -5.07 11.08
CA LEU A 3 -14.03 -4.39 12.20
C LEU A 3 -13.03 -3.52 12.95
N SER A 4 -13.44 -2.37 13.44
CA SER A 4 -12.60 -1.40 14.17
C SER A 4 -11.91 -1.95 15.42
N THR A 5 -12.40 -3.07 15.95
CA THR A 5 -11.85 -3.77 17.13
C THR A 5 -10.76 -4.80 16.76
N MET A 6 -10.52 -5.07 15.48
CA MET A 6 -9.53 -6.07 15.07
C MET A 6 -8.11 -5.56 15.27
N SER A 7 -7.25 -6.44 15.78
CA SER A 7 -5.80 -6.25 15.75
C SER A 7 -5.26 -6.36 14.32
N TYR A 8 -4.08 -5.80 14.06
CA TYR A 8 -3.45 -5.93 12.74
C TYR A 8 -3.16 -7.38 12.34
N GLU A 9 -2.96 -8.27 13.31
CA GLU A 9 -2.84 -9.71 13.09
C GLU A 9 -4.15 -10.33 12.56
N GLU A 10 -5.26 -9.98 13.16
CA GLU A 10 -6.57 -10.46 12.72
C GLU A 10 -6.91 -9.91 11.34
N ILE A 11 -6.62 -8.63 11.11
CA ILE A 11 -6.77 -7.99 9.80
C ILE A 11 -5.92 -8.72 8.75
N TYR A 12 -4.65 -9.02 9.07
CA TYR A 12 -3.76 -9.75 8.17
C TYR A 12 -4.33 -11.13 7.80
N ARG A 13 -4.85 -11.87 8.78
CA ARG A 13 -5.47 -13.20 8.55
C ARG A 13 -6.72 -13.10 7.68
N GLU A 14 -7.55 -12.09 7.88
CA GLU A 14 -8.74 -11.87 7.05
C GLU A 14 -8.36 -11.52 5.60
N ILE A 15 -7.42 -10.61 5.41
CA ILE A 15 -6.91 -10.26 4.07
C ILE A 15 -6.29 -11.48 3.38
N LEU A 16 -5.56 -12.32 4.12
CA LEU A 16 -4.92 -13.51 3.59
C LEU A 16 -5.94 -14.54 3.04
N LYS A 17 -7.14 -14.60 3.63
CA LYS A 17 -8.23 -15.45 3.11
C LYS A 17 -8.78 -14.92 1.78
N ASP A 18 -8.85 -13.62 1.61
CA ASP A 18 -9.45 -12.95 0.46
C ASP A 18 -8.48 -12.78 -0.72
N ILE A 19 -7.15 -12.76 -0.47
CA ILE A 19 -6.15 -12.28 -1.43
C ILE A 19 -6.15 -13.00 -2.76
N ARG A 20 -6.48 -14.29 -2.78
CA ARG A 20 -6.57 -15.08 -4.02
C ARG A 20 -7.71 -14.56 -4.88
N ASP A 21 -8.89 -14.38 -4.30
CA ASP A 21 -10.09 -13.93 -4.99
C ASP A 21 -9.95 -12.47 -5.44
N VAL A 22 -9.29 -11.64 -4.61
CA VAL A 22 -8.92 -10.27 -4.92
C VAL A 22 -8.00 -10.20 -6.16
N LYS A 23 -6.98 -11.04 -6.22
CA LYS A 23 -6.08 -11.11 -7.38
C LYS A 23 -6.81 -11.62 -8.63
N GLU A 24 -7.57 -12.67 -8.50
CA GLU A 24 -8.33 -13.26 -9.61
C GLU A 24 -9.34 -12.27 -10.20
N TYR A 25 -10.03 -11.52 -9.35
CA TYR A 25 -10.95 -10.48 -9.80
C TYR A 25 -10.25 -9.41 -10.65
N TYR A 26 -9.07 -8.96 -10.23
CA TYR A 26 -8.30 -8.02 -11.04
C TYR A 26 -7.93 -8.60 -12.40
N ASP A 27 -7.36 -9.79 -12.42
CA ASP A 27 -6.89 -10.45 -13.65
C ASP A 27 -8.02 -10.70 -14.65
N VAL A 28 -9.21 -11.10 -14.17
CA VAL A 28 -10.36 -11.47 -15.01
C VAL A 28 -11.22 -10.26 -15.39
N ALA A 29 -11.58 -9.42 -14.41
CA ALA A 29 -12.60 -8.40 -14.62
C ALA A 29 -12.04 -6.99 -14.95
N ILE A 30 -10.82 -6.67 -14.47
CA ILE A 30 -10.30 -5.30 -14.53
C ILE A 30 -9.21 -5.15 -15.60
N LYS A 31 -8.18 -5.98 -15.57
CA LYS A 31 -6.93 -5.82 -16.31
C LYS A 31 -7.12 -5.54 -17.81
N ALA A 32 -7.90 -6.35 -18.49
CA ALA A 32 -8.11 -6.19 -19.94
C ALA A 32 -8.81 -4.87 -20.29
N LYS A 33 -9.82 -4.47 -19.51
CA LYS A 33 -10.55 -3.21 -19.65
C LYS A 33 -9.65 -2.02 -19.46
N VAL A 34 -8.84 -2.03 -18.41
CA VAL A 34 -7.91 -0.97 -18.03
C VAL A 34 -6.82 -0.80 -19.08
N CYS A 35 -6.18 -1.89 -19.51
CA CYS A 35 -5.16 -1.87 -20.57
C CYS A 35 -5.73 -1.29 -21.88
N LYS A 36 -6.93 -1.69 -22.27
CA LYS A 36 -7.60 -1.19 -23.47
C LYS A 36 -7.95 0.29 -23.39
N SER A 37 -8.33 0.78 -22.21
CA SER A 37 -8.60 2.20 -21.96
C SER A 37 -7.32 3.02 -21.99
N ALA A 38 -6.26 2.54 -21.37
CA ALA A 38 -4.95 3.19 -21.36
C ALA A 38 -4.33 3.26 -22.76
N GLN A 39 -4.45 2.22 -23.58
CA GLN A 39 -3.97 2.22 -24.95
C GLN A 39 -4.54 3.38 -25.78
N LYS A 40 -5.80 3.77 -25.51
CA LYS A 40 -6.47 4.87 -26.18
C LYS A 40 -6.12 6.25 -25.60
N SER A 41 -5.51 6.30 -24.43
CA SER A 41 -5.17 7.55 -23.76
C SER A 41 -3.96 8.22 -24.41
N ARG A 42 -3.96 9.57 -24.43
CA ARG A 42 -2.81 10.41 -24.82
C ARG A 42 -2.09 10.99 -23.60
N ILE A 43 -2.64 10.79 -22.40
CA ILE A 43 -2.12 11.38 -21.15
C ILE A 43 -1.48 10.28 -20.33
N TYR A 44 -0.23 10.48 -19.94
CA TYR A 44 0.56 9.60 -19.08
C TYR A 44 1.31 10.39 -18.01
N PRO A 45 1.51 9.84 -16.80
CA PRO A 45 1.08 8.51 -16.37
C PRO A 45 -0.45 8.39 -16.33
N TRP A 46 -0.98 7.33 -16.91
CA TRP A 46 -2.40 7.02 -16.87
C TRP A 46 -2.73 6.29 -15.57
N ARG A 47 -3.83 6.67 -14.92
CA ARG A 47 -4.24 6.14 -13.63
C ARG A 47 -5.71 5.77 -13.64
N HIS A 48 -6.03 4.68 -12.98
CA HIS A 48 -7.42 4.23 -12.85
C HIS A 48 -7.67 3.59 -11.51
N PHE A 49 -8.84 3.84 -10.95
CA PHE A 49 -9.33 3.20 -9.74
C PHE A 49 -10.47 2.26 -10.07
N ASP A 50 -10.40 1.05 -9.53
CA ASP A 50 -11.50 0.10 -9.52
C ASP A 50 -11.77 -0.37 -8.08
N PHE A 51 -13.01 -0.78 -7.82
CA PHE A 51 -13.46 -1.18 -6.50
C PHE A 51 -14.01 -2.59 -6.54
N TYR A 52 -13.74 -3.35 -5.50
CA TYR A 52 -14.23 -4.70 -5.35
C TYR A 52 -14.68 -4.94 -3.91
N THR A 53 -15.90 -5.44 -3.74
CA THR A 53 -16.38 -5.93 -2.46
C THR A 53 -16.36 -7.44 -2.49
N HIS A 54 -15.58 -8.05 -1.63
CA HIS A 54 -15.48 -9.51 -1.57
C HIS A 54 -16.80 -10.11 -1.09
N PRO A 55 -17.39 -11.08 -1.82
CA PRO A 55 -18.76 -11.53 -1.60
C PRO A 55 -18.99 -12.21 -0.24
N LYS A 56 -17.97 -12.90 0.29
CA LYS A 56 -18.08 -13.61 1.57
C LYS A 56 -17.70 -12.74 2.76
N SER A 57 -16.52 -12.12 2.72
CA SER A 57 -16.02 -11.33 3.84
C SER A 57 -16.60 -9.93 3.91
N GLN A 58 -17.19 -9.42 2.82
CA GLN A 58 -17.67 -8.04 2.69
C GLN A 58 -16.57 -6.98 2.84
N ASN A 59 -15.30 -7.41 2.75
CA ASN A 59 -14.18 -6.49 2.72
C ASN A 59 -14.15 -5.72 1.39
N LYS A 60 -13.83 -4.43 1.47
CA LYS A 60 -13.75 -3.54 0.31
C LYS A 60 -12.30 -3.32 -0.08
N TYR A 61 -11.98 -3.64 -1.32
CA TYR A 61 -10.66 -3.48 -1.90
C TYR A 61 -10.68 -2.44 -3.01
N THR A 62 -9.64 -1.64 -3.06
CA THR A 62 -9.42 -0.64 -4.13
C THR A 62 -8.17 -1.03 -4.90
N TYR A 63 -8.28 -1.04 -6.22
CA TYR A 63 -7.15 -1.22 -7.13
C TYR A 63 -6.77 0.13 -7.71
N LEU A 64 -5.54 0.54 -7.48
CA LEU A 64 -4.93 1.64 -8.21
C LEU A 64 -4.04 1.05 -9.30
N THR A 65 -4.45 1.22 -10.54
CA THR A 65 -3.69 0.82 -11.72
C THR A 65 -2.97 2.03 -12.31
N ILE A 66 -1.66 1.89 -12.52
CA ILE A 66 -0.81 2.93 -13.07
C ILE A 66 -0.10 2.40 -14.31
N ILE A 67 -0.17 3.15 -15.41
CA ILE A 67 0.59 2.90 -16.63
C ILE A 67 1.44 4.13 -16.90
N LYS A 68 2.75 4.01 -16.71
CA LYS A 68 3.68 5.15 -16.73
C LYS A 68 3.91 5.75 -18.11
N LYS A 69 3.88 4.91 -19.16
CA LYS A 69 4.17 5.30 -20.54
C LYS A 69 3.25 4.56 -21.51
N HIS A 70 2.93 5.20 -22.64
CA HIS A 70 2.11 4.57 -23.68
C HIS A 70 2.64 3.20 -24.12
N ALA A 71 3.94 3.08 -24.33
CA ALA A 71 4.55 1.81 -24.75
C ALA A 71 4.33 0.64 -23.76
N TRP A 72 3.90 0.93 -22.52
CA TRP A 72 3.66 -0.06 -21.45
C TRP A 72 2.17 -0.27 -21.15
N TRP A 73 1.31 0.08 -22.09
CA TRP A 73 -0.15 -0.02 -21.90
C TRP A 73 -0.63 -1.42 -21.47
N ASN A 74 0.07 -2.49 -21.85
CA ASN A 74 -0.22 -3.87 -21.49
C ASN A 74 0.50 -4.39 -20.25
N ASN A 75 1.32 -3.56 -19.61
CA ASN A 75 2.07 -3.89 -18.39
C ASN A 75 1.76 -2.92 -17.24
N PRO A 76 0.56 -2.97 -16.68
CA PRO A 76 0.14 -2.09 -15.60
C PRO A 76 0.86 -2.40 -14.29
N GLU A 77 1.23 -1.36 -13.56
CA GLU A 77 1.57 -1.46 -12.15
C GLU A 77 0.26 -1.38 -11.34
N VAL A 78 0.08 -2.30 -10.42
CA VAL A 78 -1.15 -2.39 -9.62
C VAL A 78 -0.82 -2.36 -8.15
N THR A 79 -1.43 -1.44 -7.43
CA THR A 79 -1.44 -1.41 -5.98
C THR A 79 -2.84 -1.74 -5.50
N VAL A 80 -2.95 -2.75 -4.64
CA VAL A 80 -4.20 -3.09 -3.99
C VAL A 80 -4.15 -2.58 -2.56
N PHE A 81 -5.22 -1.95 -2.13
CA PHE A 81 -5.36 -1.50 -0.75
C PHE A 81 -6.80 -1.60 -0.26
N CYS A 82 -6.98 -1.61 1.04
CA CYS A 82 -8.27 -1.44 1.69
C CYS A 82 -8.21 -0.31 2.72
N GLU A 83 -9.37 0.28 2.96
CA GLU A 83 -9.57 1.24 4.03
C GLU A 83 -10.04 0.51 5.29
N TYR A 84 -9.48 0.90 6.42
CA TYR A 84 -9.82 0.35 7.72
C TYR A 84 -10.11 1.50 8.68
N GLU A 85 -11.23 1.43 9.38
CA GLU A 85 -11.57 2.40 10.43
C GLU A 85 -11.07 1.85 11.76
N GLY A 86 -9.87 2.25 12.13
CA GLY A 86 -9.24 1.86 13.38
C GLY A 86 -9.60 2.80 14.53
N GLU A 87 -9.10 2.49 15.71
CA GLU A 87 -9.33 3.33 16.92
C GLU A 87 -8.85 4.78 16.77
N ARG A 88 -7.86 5.00 15.91
CA ARG A 88 -7.22 6.31 15.68
C ARG A 88 -7.70 7.01 14.40
N GLY A 89 -8.80 6.53 13.83
CA GLY A 89 -9.36 7.02 12.59
C GLY A 89 -9.01 6.15 11.39
N LYS A 90 -9.26 6.68 10.19
CA LYS A 90 -9.14 5.96 8.94
C LYS A 90 -7.69 5.63 8.60
N GLU A 91 -7.42 4.35 8.45
CA GLU A 91 -6.11 3.80 8.07
C GLU A 91 -6.18 3.18 6.68
N ILE A 92 -5.05 3.16 5.98
CA ILE A 92 -4.91 2.52 4.67
C ILE A 92 -3.99 1.33 4.80
N ILE A 93 -4.43 0.19 4.30
CA ILE A 93 -3.67 -1.05 4.33
C ILE A 93 -3.37 -1.45 2.89
N THR A 94 -2.12 -1.32 2.48
CA THR A 94 -1.66 -1.79 1.17
C THR A 94 -1.16 -3.22 1.26
N MET A 95 -1.28 -3.94 0.14
CA MET A 95 -0.93 -5.34 0.03
C MET A 95 0.10 -5.54 -1.08
N ALA A 96 1.16 -6.28 -0.77
CA ALA A 96 2.19 -6.60 -1.75
C ALA A 96 2.70 -8.03 -1.59
N PRO A 97 3.01 -8.74 -2.68
CA PRO A 97 3.73 -10.00 -2.61
C PRO A 97 5.20 -9.72 -2.33
N LYS A 98 5.77 -10.38 -1.35
CA LYS A 98 7.21 -10.37 -1.08
C LYS A 98 7.76 -11.77 -1.30
N LYS A 99 8.79 -11.87 -2.14
CA LYS A 99 9.49 -13.14 -2.34
C LYS A 99 10.37 -13.42 -1.14
N ASP A 100 10.16 -14.55 -0.51
CA ASP A 100 11.04 -15.06 0.54
C ASP A 100 12.31 -15.60 -0.11
N ILE A 101 13.46 -15.04 0.26
CA ILE A 101 14.76 -15.37 -0.35
C ILE A 101 15.16 -16.82 -0.06
N MET A 102 14.84 -17.32 1.13
CA MET A 102 15.23 -18.66 1.55
C MET A 102 14.38 -19.76 0.92
N THR A 103 13.07 -19.52 0.81
CA THR A 103 12.12 -20.53 0.33
C THR A 103 11.69 -20.32 -1.12
N SER A 104 12.08 -19.22 -1.75
CA SER A 104 11.59 -18.77 -3.06
C SER A 104 10.08 -18.64 -3.19
N LYS A 105 9.33 -18.78 -2.11
CA LYS A 105 7.87 -18.64 -2.07
C LYS A 105 7.48 -17.17 -1.89
N TYR A 106 6.33 -16.80 -2.43
CA TYR A 106 5.75 -15.49 -2.18
C TYR A 106 4.93 -15.52 -0.91
N LYS A 107 5.14 -14.52 -0.06
CA LYS A 107 4.32 -14.24 1.11
C LYS A 107 3.59 -12.92 0.91
N LEU A 108 2.40 -12.80 1.47
CA LEU A 108 1.71 -11.53 1.55
C LEU A 108 2.42 -10.66 2.59
N VAL A 109 2.66 -9.41 2.24
CA VAL A 109 3.09 -8.36 3.17
C VAL A 109 2.02 -7.27 3.14
N ILE A 110 1.64 -6.78 4.31
CA ILE A 110 0.79 -5.61 4.42
C ILE A 110 1.56 -4.44 5.01
N SER A 111 1.26 -3.24 4.50
CA SER A 111 1.75 -1.98 5.05
C SER A 111 0.57 -1.16 5.52
N VAL A 112 0.51 -0.91 6.81
CA VAL A 112 -0.54 -0.13 7.47
C VAL A 112 -0.07 1.31 7.59
N PHE A 113 -0.76 2.22 6.93
CA PHE A 113 -0.55 3.66 7.04
C PHE A 113 -1.61 4.24 7.96
N GLN A 114 -1.20 4.66 9.15
CA GLN A 114 -2.12 5.21 10.15
C GLN A 114 -2.66 6.59 9.74
N ALA A 115 -3.79 7.00 10.32
CA ALA A 115 -4.51 8.21 9.95
C ALA A 115 -3.62 9.48 9.88
N HIS A 116 -2.67 9.62 10.80
CA HIS A 116 -1.76 10.75 10.83
C HIS A 116 -0.67 10.72 9.75
N PHE A 117 -0.37 9.56 9.17
CA PHE A 117 0.67 9.43 8.15
C PHE A 117 0.38 10.32 6.94
N PHE A 118 -0.81 10.21 6.37
CA PHE A 118 -1.20 10.98 5.18
C PHE A 118 -1.30 12.47 5.47
N LYS A 119 -1.78 12.85 6.66
CA LYS A 119 -1.81 14.24 7.08
C LYS A 119 -0.40 14.84 7.10
N ARG A 120 0.55 14.18 7.77
CA ARG A 120 1.96 14.63 7.84
C ARG A 120 2.64 14.63 6.47
N TYR A 121 2.40 13.59 5.67
CA TYR A 121 2.94 13.52 4.32
C TYR A 121 2.45 14.70 3.47
N TYR A 122 1.18 15.00 3.55
CA TYR A 122 0.56 16.10 2.82
C TYR A 122 1.12 17.46 3.22
N GLU A 123 1.18 17.73 4.51
CA GLU A 123 1.71 18.98 5.07
C GLU A 123 3.19 19.22 4.67
N ARG A 124 3.98 18.16 4.57
CA ARG A 124 5.42 18.28 4.29
C ARG A 124 5.76 18.35 2.81
N PHE A 125 5.08 17.58 1.97
CA PHE A 125 5.51 17.34 0.60
C PHE A 125 4.58 17.90 -0.47
N ILE A 126 3.30 18.06 -0.21
CA ILE A 126 2.33 18.43 -1.25
C ILE A 126 1.87 19.87 -1.13
N LYS A 127 1.63 20.36 0.09
CA LYS A 127 1.27 21.75 0.41
C LYS A 127 0.05 22.34 -0.34
N ASP A 128 -0.77 21.50 -0.96
CA ASP A 128 -1.95 21.91 -1.72
C ASP A 128 -3.22 21.55 -0.95
N GLU A 129 -4.01 22.55 -0.55
CA GLU A 129 -5.17 22.37 0.33
C GLU A 129 -6.38 21.73 -0.35
N GLN A 130 -6.40 21.66 -1.68
CA GLN A 130 -7.65 21.35 -2.42
C GLN A 130 -7.96 19.86 -2.62
N VAL A 131 -7.09 18.89 -2.21
CA VAL A 131 -7.20 17.53 -2.74
C VAL A 131 -7.23 16.44 -1.66
N GLU A 132 -8.30 16.38 -0.83
CA GLU A 132 -8.40 15.30 0.17
C GLU A 132 -8.55 13.89 -0.42
N GLN A 133 -9.40 13.71 -1.42
CA GLN A 133 -9.65 12.41 -2.04
C GLN A 133 -8.45 11.84 -2.81
N TYR A 134 -7.51 12.69 -3.23
CA TYR A 134 -6.33 12.29 -3.99
C TYR A 134 -5.08 12.03 -3.15
N LYS A 135 -5.09 12.30 -1.85
CA LYS A 135 -3.89 12.19 -0.98
C LYS A 135 -3.28 10.79 -1.03
N ILE A 136 -4.10 9.77 -0.85
CA ILE A 136 -3.67 8.37 -0.89
C ILE A 136 -3.18 7.98 -2.28
N ALA A 137 -3.95 8.33 -3.31
CA ALA A 137 -3.60 8.05 -4.69
C ALA A 137 -2.31 8.73 -5.11
N LEU A 138 -2.12 9.97 -4.69
CA LEU A 138 -0.93 10.74 -4.99
C LEU A 138 0.30 10.14 -4.31
N PHE A 139 0.20 9.78 -3.02
CA PHE A 139 1.25 9.08 -2.30
C PHE A 139 1.61 7.76 -2.99
N LEU A 140 0.64 6.90 -3.24
CA LEU A 140 0.87 5.59 -3.86
C LEU A 140 1.43 5.73 -5.28
N THR A 141 1.00 6.74 -6.04
CA THR A 141 1.50 6.98 -7.40
C THR A 141 2.93 7.49 -7.41
N ARG A 142 3.25 8.45 -6.54
CA ARG A 142 4.62 9.02 -6.45
C ARG A 142 5.60 7.99 -5.92
N ASN A 143 5.15 7.13 -5.03
CA ASN A 143 5.99 6.19 -4.29
C ASN A 143 5.82 4.73 -4.76
N ALA A 144 5.23 4.50 -5.92
CA ALA A 144 5.22 3.19 -6.56
C ALA A 144 6.66 2.72 -6.80
N GLY A 145 7.02 1.58 -6.21
CA GLY A 145 8.39 1.06 -6.23
C GLY A 145 9.24 1.48 -5.04
N ALA A 146 8.64 2.00 -3.97
CA ALA A 146 9.32 2.27 -2.71
C ALA A 146 10.09 1.04 -2.21
N LEU A 147 11.33 1.27 -1.78
CA LEU A 147 12.20 0.23 -1.24
C LEU A 147 11.99 0.10 0.27
N GLN A 148 11.63 -1.08 0.71
CA GLN A 148 11.50 -1.38 2.13
C GLN A 148 12.87 -1.66 2.75
N LEU A 149 13.23 -0.91 3.78
CA LEU A 149 14.46 -1.04 4.50
C LEU A 149 14.26 -1.94 5.74
N GLY A 150 15.22 -2.83 5.97
CA GLY A 150 15.24 -3.67 7.16
C GLY A 150 15.66 -2.89 8.42
N SER A 151 15.40 -3.50 9.57
CA SER A 151 15.68 -2.92 10.88
C SER A 151 17.14 -2.49 11.06
N LYS A 152 18.10 -3.27 10.58
CA LYS A 152 19.53 -2.97 10.69
C LYS A 152 19.91 -1.65 10.01
N ILE A 153 19.41 -1.40 8.80
CA ILE A 153 19.69 -0.16 8.06
C ILE A 153 19.09 1.05 8.78
N VAL A 154 17.92 0.87 9.40
CA VAL A 154 17.25 1.94 10.16
C VAL A 154 17.98 2.23 11.47
N SER A 155 18.44 1.19 12.19
CA SER A 155 19.15 1.34 13.47
C SER A 155 20.55 1.92 13.34
N ASP A 156 21.23 1.70 12.21
CA ASP A 156 22.59 2.18 11.99
C ASP A 156 22.64 3.67 11.57
N ASN A 157 21.51 4.29 11.33
CA ASN A 157 21.42 5.70 10.99
C ASN A 157 21.39 6.57 12.25
N GLU A 158 22.43 7.37 12.46
CA GLU A 158 22.61 8.19 13.68
C GLU A 158 21.49 9.22 13.91
N GLN A 159 20.90 9.74 12.84
CA GLN A 159 19.77 10.68 12.94
C GLN A 159 18.47 10.02 13.43
N ILE A 160 18.41 8.69 13.44
CA ILE A 160 17.24 7.92 13.85
C ILE A 160 17.42 7.31 15.24
N LYS A 161 18.64 7.35 15.79
CA LYS A 161 18.97 6.73 17.10
C LYS A 161 18.14 7.23 18.27
N GLU A 162 17.77 8.51 18.28
CA GLU A 162 16.93 9.07 19.36
C GLU A 162 15.51 8.50 19.37
N ASP A 163 15.03 8.02 18.19
CA ASP A 163 13.70 7.41 18.02
C ASP A 163 13.76 5.87 17.83
N SER A 164 14.94 5.26 17.97
CA SER A 164 15.21 3.86 17.58
C SER A 164 14.43 2.82 18.37
N GLU A 165 13.99 3.12 19.60
CA GLU A 165 13.10 2.23 20.36
C GLU A 165 11.69 2.12 19.74
N CYS A 166 11.30 3.12 18.94
CA CYS A 166 9.97 3.20 18.32
C CYS A 166 9.94 2.75 16.86
N HIS A 167 11.09 2.72 16.15
CA HIS A 167 11.15 2.46 14.71
C HIS A 167 12.18 1.38 14.39
N ASN A 168 11.74 0.27 13.84
CA ASN A 168 12.62 -0.83 13.41
C ASN A 168 12.46 -1.17 11.91
N SER A 169 11.80 -0.30 11.16
CA SER A 169 11.64 -0.43 9.71
C SER A 169 11.55 0.94 9.06
N GLY A 170 11.88 1.00 7.79
CA GLY A 170 11.72 2.19 6.98
C GLY A 170 11.26 1.86 5.58
N MET A 171 10.69 2.84 4.91
CA MET A 171 10.36 2.79 3.50
C MET A 171 11.01 3.98 2.81
N LEU A 172 12.01 3.71 1.98
CA LEU A 172 12.65 4.73 1.15
C LEU A 172 11.83 4.91 -0.12
N ASN A 173 11.41 6.11 -0.38
CA ASN A 173 10.63 6.50 -1.55
C ASN A 173 11.17 7.78 -2.21
N LEU A 174 10.53 8.27 -3.25
CA LEU A 174 10.95 9.48 -3.97
C LEU A 174 10.90 10.76 -3.11
N ASP A 175 10.03 10.78 -2.12
CA ASP A 175 9.82 11.94 -1.26
C ASP A 175 10.67 11.87 0.02
N GLY A 176 11.38 10.77 0.26
CA GLY A 176 12.28 10.60 1.40
C GLY A 176 12.09 9.28 2.15
N LEU A 177 12.45 9.27 3.41
CA LEU A 177 12.38 8.11 4.29
C LEU A 177 11.13 8.19 5.18
N CYS A 178 10.26 7.19 5.05
CA CYS A 178 9.15 6.99 5.96
C CYS A 178 9.57 5.98 7.04
N LEU A 179 9.56 6.40 8.29
CA LEU A 179 9.85 5.53 9.42
C LEU A 179 8.61 4.75 9.85
N GLY A 180 8.83 3.52 10.23
CA GLY A 180 7.78 2.62 10.67
C GLY A 180 8.30 1.54 11.61
N LYS A 181 7.42 0.63 11.98
CA LYS A 181 7.79 -0.55 12.76
C LYS A 181 7.21 -1.81 12.15
N ILE A 182 7.93 -2.91 12.33
CA ILE A 182 7.45 -4.25 12.06
C ILE A 182 6.64 -4.70 13.27
N SER A 183 5.49 -5.32 13.06
CA SER A 183 4.72 -5.94 14.14
C SER A 183 5.59 -6.96 14.89
N LYS A 184 5.47 -6.99 16.21
CA LYS A 184 6.21 -7.96 17.04
C LYS A 184 5.77 -9.39 16.78
N ASP A 185 4.49 -9.56 16.46
CA ASP A 185 3.86 -10.87 16.34
C ASP A 185 3.92 -11.40 14.89
N ASN A 186 4.12 -10.50 13.90
CA ASN A 186 4.15 -10.89 12.49
C ASN A 186 5.12 -10.03 11.66
N PRO A 187 6.22 -10.61 11.17
CA PRO A 187 7.22 -9.88 10.37
C PRO A 187 6.71 -9.45 8.99
N ASN A 188 5.51 -9.83 8.60
CA ASN A 188 4.89 -9.43 7.35
C ASN A 188 3.97 -8.20 7.50
N ILE A 189 3.89 -7.60 8.69
CA ILE A 189 3.07 -6.43 8.97
C ILE A 189 3.98 -5.25 9.29
N PHE A 190 3.91 -4.22 8.47
CA PHE A 190 4.64 -2.96 8.61
C PHE A 190 3.67 -1.84 8.95
N ILE A 191 4.00 -1.01 9.94
CA ILE A 191 3.12 0.04 10.45
C ILE A 191 3.85 1.38 10.33
N TYR A 192 3.28 2.31 9.57
CA TYR A 192 3.78 3.66 9.33
C TYR A 192 2.87 4.70 10.01
N LYS A 193 3.49 5.67 10.69
CA LYS A 193 2.78 6.70 11.47
C LYS A 193 2.93 8.09 10.86
#